data_b6cd1d4cc1a9ed8ac2839d8ff272ee34
#
_entry.id   b6cd1d4cc1a9ed8ac2839d8ff272ee34
#
_cell.length_a   1.000
_cell.length_b   1.000
_cell.length_c   1.000
_cell.angle_alpha   90.00
_cell.angle_beta   90.00
_cell.angle_gamma   90.00
#
_symmetry.space_group_name_H-M   'P 1'
#
loop_
_entity.id
_entity.type
_entity.pdbx_description
1 polymer ?
#
loop_
_entity_poly.entity_id
_entity_poly.type
_entity_poly.pdbx_seq_one_letter_code
_entity_poly.pdbx_strand_id
1 'polypeptide(L)'
;MNVIRFKTAETYEPEPAWKRVSLCNEKDISIEHFIKPPHHASPRHNHPNAQVLVVLKGQLAIVTDEEGEIVLDEGDAVYLPGSQAHIVKNTLGEPSVGLDIFIPGRSFDFWLKRSEK
;
A
#
# COMPACT_ATOMS: atom_id res chain seq x y z
N MET A 1 16.34 -0.30 -18.93
CA MET A 1 15.84 -1.26 -17.91
C MET A 1 16.34 -0.81 -16.55
N ASN A 2 15.45 -0.69 -15.58
CA ASN A 2 15.81 -0.31 -14.22
C ASN A 2 15.50 -1.49 -13.28
N VAL A 3 16.53 -1.97 -12.58
CA VAL A 3 16.39 -3.08 -11.64
C VAL A 3 16.57 -2.54 -10.22
N ILE A 4 15.62 -2.85 -9.36
CA ILE A 4 15.71 -2.52 -7.94
C ILE A 4 15.79 -3.84 -7.18
N ARG A 5 16.82 -3.97 -6.33
CA ARG A 5 16.99 -5.15 -5.49
C ARG A 5 16.31 -4.91 -4.15
N PHE A 6 15.48 -5.83 -3.74
CA PHE A 6 14.74 -5.73 -2.48
C PHE A 6 15.66 -5.43 -1.28
N LYS A 7 16.82 -6.08 -1.23
CA LYS A 7 17.75 -5.97 -0.10
C LYS A 7 18.38 -4.58 0.06
N THR A 8 18.47 -3.81 -1.03
CA THR A 8 19.14 -2.50 -1.02
C THR A 8 18.21 -1.37 -1.43
N ALA A 9 16.94 -1.67 -1.68
CA ALA A 9 15.96 -0.68 -2.08
C ALA A 9 15.68 0.32 -0.96
N GLU A 10 15.22 1.51 -1.35
CA GLU A 10 14.78 2.52 -0.39
C GLU A 10 13.62 1.99 0.46
N THR A 11 13.68 2.23 1.75
CA THR A 11 12.64 1.80 2.70
C THR A 11 12.09 2.99 3.46
N TYR A 12 10.84 2.87 3.89
CA TYR A 12 10.20 3.84 4.75
C TYR A 12 9.24 3.13 5.71
N GLU A 13 9.15 3.64 6.93
CA GLU A 13 8.28 3.08 7.96
C GLU A 13 7.32 4.18 8.42
N PRO A 14 6.13 4.30 7.80
CA PRO A 14 5.17 5.34 8.17
C PRO A 14 4.71 5.29 9.62
N GLU A 15 4.59 4.08 10.16
CA GLU A 15 4.24 3.81 11.55
C GLU A 15 5.04 2.59 12.01
N PRO A 16 5.22 2.38 13.31
CA PRO A 16 6.01 1.25 13.81
C PRO A 16 5.57 -0.09 13.20
N ALA A 17 6.54 -0.84 12.68
CA ALA A 17 6.38 -2.14 12.04
C ALA A 17 5.61 -2.15 10.72
N TRP A 18 5.15 -1.01 10.23
CA TRP A 18 4.56 -0.87 8.90
C TRP A 18 5.66 -0.45 7.93
N LYS A 19 6.35 -1.46 7.36
CA LYS A 19 7.51 -1.23 6.50
C LYS A 19 7.10 -1.20 5.04
N ARG A 20 7.64 -0.23 4.32
CA ARG A 20 7.42 -0.08 2.88
C ARG A 20 8.78 -0.08 2.17
N VAL A 21 8.84 -0.78 1.04
CA VAL A 21 10.05 -0.91 0.22
C VAL A 21 9.71 -0.48 -1.20
N SER A 22 10.46 0.48 -1.75
CA SER A 22 10.24 0.97 -3.11
C SER A 22 10.86 0.01 -4.12
N LEU A 23 10.02 -0.75 -4.82
CA LEU A 23 10.46 -1.72 -5.83
C LEU A 23 10.47 -1.16 -7.24
N CYS A 24 9.70 -0.11 -7.49
CA CYS A 24 9.66 0.60 -8.76
C CYS A 24 9.28 2.05 -8.48
N ASN A 25 10.05 2.98 -9.02
CA ASN A 25 9.81 4.41 -8.79
C ASN A 25 10.00 5.17 -10.09
N GLU A 26 9.03 5.01 -11.01
CA GLU A 26 9.03 5.69 -12.29
C GLU A 26 7.89 6.72 -12.31
N LYS A 27 7.94 7.61 -13.29
CA LYS A 27 6.94 8.67 -13.40
C LYS A 27 5.54 8.13 -13.67
N ASP A 28 5.45 7.12 -14.50
CA ASP A 28 4.17 6.54 -14.95
C ASP A 28 3.66 5.42 -14.05
N ILE A 29 4.53 4.83 -13.24
CA ILE A 29 4.16 3.71 -12.36
C ILE A 29 5.14 3.63 -11.19
N SER A 30 4.65 3.27 -10.02
CA SER A 30 5.50 2.92 -8.89
C SER A 30 4.93 1.70 -8.17
N ILE A 31 5.81 0.95 -7.50
CA ILE A 31 5.44 -0.25 -6.76
C ILE A 31 6.11 -0.21 -5.40
N GLU A 32 5.31 -0.34 -4.35
CA GLU A 32 5.78 -0.44 -2.97
C GLU A 32 5.39 -1.81 -2.42
N HIS A 33 6.38 -2.56 -1.96
CA HIS A 33 6.15 -3.76 -1.16
C HIS A 33 5.95 -3.31 0.28
N PHE A 34 4.96 -3.87 0.98
CA PHE A 34 4.73 -3.49 2.37
C PHE A 34 4.51 -4.70 3.27
N ILE A 35 4.92 -4.54 4.52
CA ILE A 35 4.59 -5.44 5.61
C ILE A 35 3.72 -4.62 6.57
N LYS A 36 2.49 -5.06 6.76
CA LYS A 36 1.51 -4.37 7.61
C LYS A 36 1.36 -5.12 8.92
N PRO A 37 1.57 -4.44 10.06
CA PRO A 37 1.57 -5.13 11.35
C PRO A 37 0.19 -5.67 11.73
N PRO A 38 0.14 -6.60 12.72
CA PRO A 38 -1.14 -7.14 13.19
C PRO A 38 -2.11 -6.07 13.62
N HIS A 39 -3.38 -6.26 13.30
CA HIS A 39 -4.50 -5.39 13.70
C HIS A 39 -4.34 -3.93 13.30
N HIS A 40 -3.53 -3.64 12.29
CA HIS A 40 -3.27 -2.28 11.85
C HIS A 40 -4.26 -1.84 10.79
N ALA A 41 -4.83 -0.65 10.98
CA ALA A 41 -5.65 0.00 9.98
C ALA A 41 -4.97 1.31 9.56
N SER A 42 -4.84 1.55 8.25
CA SER A 42 -4.37 2.84 7.77
C SER A 42 -5.44 3.91 8.02
N PRO A 43 -5.06 5.19 8.14
CA PRO A 43 -6.05 6.25 8.16
C PRO A 43 -6.87 6.25 6.86
N ARG A 44 -8.11 6.71 6.94
CA ARG A 44 -8.90 6.97 5.74
C ARG A 44 -8.18 8.04 4.92
N HIS A 45 -7.90 7.75 3.66
CA HIS A 45 -7.16 8.68 2.80
C HIS A 45 -7.57 8.51 1.35
N ASN A 46 -7.22 9.50 0.55
CA ASN A 46 -7.31 9.42 -0.90
C ASN A 46 -6.05 10.03 -1.52
N HIS A 47 -5.85 9.77 -2.78
CA HIS A 47 -4.76 10.32 -3.58
C HIS A 47 -5.17 10.31 -5.06
N PRO A 48 -4.59 11.19 -5.89
CA PRO A 48 -4.97 11.24 -7.31
C PRO A 48 -4.60 9.99 -8.10
N ASN A 49 -3.61 9.22 -7.61
CA ASN A 49 -3.17 8.00 -8.28
C ASN A 49 -4.25 6.92 -8.20
N ALA A 50 -4.45 6.19 -9.30
CA ALA A 50 -5.09 4.89 -9.22
C ALA A 50 -4.16 3.92 -8.52
N GLN A 51 -4.71 2.91 -7.86
CA GLN A 51 -3.93 1.96 -7.08
C GLN A 51 -4.42 0.54 -7.32
N VAL A 52 -3.48 -0.39 -7.51
CA VAL A 52 -3.77 -1.82 -7.45
C VAL A 52 -3.05 -2.36 -6.21
N LEU A 53 -3.79 -2.99 -5.32
CA LEU A 53 -3.24 -3.65 -4.15
C LEU A 53 -3.33 -5.16 -4.35
N VAL A 54 -2.21 -5.87 -4.15
CA VAL A 54 -2.13 -7.32 -4.27
C VAL A 54 -1.73 -7.89 -2.92
N VAL A 55 -2.46 -8.89 -2.44
CA VAL A 55 -2.12 -9.60 -1.19
C VAL A 55 -1.14 -10.72 -1.51
N LEU A 56 0.06 -10.67 -0.93
CA LEU A 56 1.08 -11.70 -1.10
C LEU A 56 1.05 -12.73 0.02
N LYS A 57 0.75 -12.31 1.25
CA LYS A 57 0.70 -13.18 2.41
C LYS A 57 -0.30 -12.64 3.43
N GLY A 58 -1.04 -13.53 4.06
CA GLY A 58 -2.02 -13.16 5.07
C GLY A 58 -3.35 -12.75 4.46
N GLN A 59 -3.94 -11.71 4.98
CA GLN A 59 -5.26 -11.23 4.58
C GLN A 59 -5.32 -9.73 4.78
N LEU A 60 -5.99 -9.03 3.89
CA LEU A 60 -6.24 -7.59 4.03
C LEU A 60 -7.71 -7.31 3.77
N ALA A 61 -8.26 -6.33 4.47
CA ALA A 61 -9.60 -5.82 4.22
C ALA A 61 -9.50 -4.40 3.68
N ILE A 62 -10.30 -4.10 2.68
CA ILE A 62 -10.36 -2.79 2.06
C ILE A 62 -11.74 -2.20 2.35
N VAL A 63 -11.77 -0.97 2.83
CA VAL A 63 -13.02 -0.28 3.16
C VAL A 63 -13.18 0.95 2.27
N THR A 64 -14.30 1.03 1.58
CA THR A 64 -14.71 2.23 0.82
C THR A 64 -16.13 2.59 1.21
N ASP A 65 -16.55 3.83 0.96
CA ASP A 65 -17.92 4.26 1.24
C ASP A 65 -18.94 3.54 0.35
N GLU A 66 -18.52 3.29 -0.90
CA GLU A 66 -19.42 2.73 -1.90
C GLU A 66 -19.71 1.24 -1.67
N GLU A 67 -18.72 0.50 -1.17
CA GLU A 67 -18.80 -0.96 -1.15
C GLU A 67 -18.67 -1.56 0.26
N GLY A 68 -18.38 -0.73 1.26
CA GLY A 68 -18.15 -1.20 2.62
C GLY A 68 -16.81 -1.92 2.74
N GLU A 69 -16.76 -2.95 3.54
CA GLU A 69 -15.55 -3.73 3.80
C GLU A 69 -15.52 -5.00 2.96
N ILE A 70 -14.45 -5.17 2.19
CA ILE A 70 -14.20 -6.35 1.36
C ILE A 70 -12.90 -7.00 1.82
N VAL A 71 -12.93 -8.30 2.06
CA VAL A 71 -11.77 -9.08 2.52
C VAL A 71 -11.08 -9.72 1.32
N LEU A 72 -9.75 -9.57 1.27
CA LEU A 72 -8.90 -10.15 0.23
C LEU A 72 -7.98 -11.20 0.86
N ASP A 73 -7.90 -12.36 0.23
CA ASP A 73 -7.01 -13.45 0.62
C ASP A 73 -5.73 -13.45 -0.23
N GLU A 74 -4.79 -14.31 0.11
CA GLU A 74 -3.52 -14.42 -0.64
C GLU A 74 -3.76 -14.60 -2.13
N GLY A 75 -3.07 -13.80 -2.93
CA GLY A 75 -3.19 -13.80 -4.38
C GLY A 75 -4.29 -12.90 -4.94
N ASP A 76 -5.20 -12.42 -4.11
CA ASP A 76 -6.26 -11.52 -4.54
C ASP A 76 -5.73 -10.11 -4.77
N ALA A 77 -6.43 -9.36 -5.63
CA ALA A 77 -6.08 -7.97 -5.91
C ALA A 77 -7.33 -7.11 -5.99
N VAL A 78 -7.15 -5.82 -5.72
CA VAL A 78 -8.22 -4.82 -5.85
C VAL A 78 -7.69 -3.62 -6.63
N TYR A 79 -8.54 -3.07 -7.49
CA TYR A 79 -8.28 -1.82 -8.18
C TYR A 79 -9.08 -0.70 -7.48
N LEU A 80 -8.36 0.36 -7.09
CA LEU A 80 -8.94 1.55 -6.49
C LEU A 80 -8.75 2.71 -7.46
N PRO A 81 -9.85 3.28 -7.98
CA PRO A 81 -9.74 4.45 -8.88
C PRO A 81 -9.07 5.62 -8.18
N GLY A 82 -8.47 6.51 -8.96
CA GLY A 82 -7.90 7.74 -8.43
C GLY A 82 -8.92 8.51 -7.62
N SER A 83 -8.48 9.12 -6.54
CA SER A 83 -9.26 9.97 -5.64
C SER A 83 -10.36 9.27 -4.83
N GLN A 84 -10.53 7.96 -4.97
CA GLN A 84 -11.47 7.22 -4.12
C GLN A 84 -10.87 7.05 -2.72
N ALA A 85 -11.59 7.53 -1.71
CA ALA A 85 -11.16 7.37 -0.32
C ALA A 85 -11.29 5.91 0.11
N HIS A 86 -10.29 5.43 0.84
CA HIS A 86 -10.23 4.04 1.29
C HIS A 86 -9.43 3.88 2.57
N ILE A 87 -9.64 2.75 3.23
CA ILE A 87 -8.87 2.29 4.39
C ILE A 87 -8.41 0.88 4.08
N VAL A 88 -7.16 0.57 4.43
CA VAL A 88 -6.61 -0.78 4.34
C VAL A 88 -6.38 -1.29 5.76
N LYS A 89 -6.91 -2.47 6.06
CA LYS A 89 -6.80 -3.08 7.39
C LYS A 89 -6.13 -4.44 7.31
N ASN A 90 -5.26 -4.71 8.28
CA ASN A 90 -4.85 -6.09 8.58
C ASN A 90 -5.61 -6.50 9.84
N THR A 91 -6.57 -7.41 9.71
CA THR A 91 -7.40 -7.85 10.83
C THR A 91 -6.83 -9.09 11.54
N LEU A 92 -5.71 -9.61 11.04
CA LEU A 92 -5.07 -10.79 11.62
C LEU A 92 -4.17 -10.43 12.79
N GLY A 93 -3.89 -11.41 13.63
CA GLY A 93 -2.90 -11.33 14.69
C GLY A 93 -1.45 -11.54 14.23
N GLU A 94 -1.22 -11.54 12.93
CA GLU A 94 0.09 -11.71 12.29
C GLU A 94 0.25 -10.64 11.22
N PRO A 95 1.52 -10.30 10.83
CA PRO A 95 1.74 -9.37 9.73
C PRO A 95 1.15 -9.90 8.42
N SER A 96 0.62 -8.99 7.61
CA SER A 96 0.23 -9.28 6.22
C SER A 96 1.19 -8.58 5.28
N VAL A 97 1.41 -9.16 4.10
CA VAL A 97 2.36 -8.65 3.12
C VAL A 97 1.62 -8.38 1.81
N GLY A 98 1.91 -7.26 1.19
CA GLY A 98 1.28 -6.91 -0.08
C GLY A 98 2.14 -6.03 -0.96
N LEU A 99 1.61 -5.74 -2.13
CA LEU A 99 2.17 -4.77 -3.07
C LEU A 99 1.13 -3.69 -3.30
N ASP A 100 1.59 -2.44 -3.32
CA ASP A 100 0.80 -1.30 -3.80
C ASP A 100 1.41 -0.81 -5.10
N ILE A 101 0.61 -0.78 -6.15
CA ILE A 101 1.00 -0.30 -7.48
C ILE A 101 0.22 0.99 -7.73
N PHE A 102 0.95 2.09 -7.99
CA PHE A 102 0.35 3.41 -8.20
C PHE A 102 0.52 3.86 -9.65
N ILE A 103 -0.53 4.39 -10.25
CA ILE A 103 -0.57 4.86 -11.64
C ILE A 103 -1.25 6.25 -11.67
N PRO A 104 -0.53 7.33 -12.02
CA PRO A 104 0.91 7.41 -12.22
C PRO A 104 1.69 7.10 -10.95
N GLY A 105 2.99 6.99 -11.05
CA GLY A 105 3.85 6.67 -9.91
C GLY A 105 3.85 7.74 -8.83
N ARG A 106 4.20 7.32 -7.63
CA ARG A 106 4.47 8.23 -6.49
C ARG A 106 5.71 7.74 -5.76
N SER A 107 6.49 8.68 -5.19
CA SER A 107 7.64 8.35 -4.36
C SER A 107 7.24 8.36 -2.88
N PHE A 108 8.20 8.03 -1.99
CA PHE A 108 7.98 8.14 -0.55
C PHE A 108 7.80 9.60 -0.08
N ASP A 109 8.05 10.58 -0.93
CA ASP A 109 7.74 11.98 -0.63
C ASP A 109 6.26 12.15 -0.27
N PHE A 110 5.38 11.33 -0.82
CA PHE A 110 3.98 11.31 -0.44
C PHE A 110 3.81 11.14 1.07
N TRP A 111 4.54 10.20 1.68
CA TRP A 111 4.47 9.93 3.11
C TRP A 111 5.14 11.04 3.92
N LEU A 112 6.28 11.52 3.46
CA LEU A 112 7.02 12.60 4.13
C LEU A 112 6.19 13.88 4.17
N LYS A 113 5.56 14.26 3.08
CA LYS A 113 4.70 15.44 3.01
C LYS A 113 3.49 15.33 3.94
N ARG A 114 2.94 14.14 4.09
CA ARG A 114 1.83 13.92 5.02
C ARG A 114 2.28 14.11 6.47
N SER A 115 3.47 13.67 6.82
CA SER A 115 3.97 13.77 8.19
C SER A 115 4.36 15.20 8.58
N GLU A 116 4.60 16.08 7.62
CA GLU A 116 4.89 17.49 7.84
C GLU A 116 3.65 18.32 8.17
N LYS A 117 2.49 17.76 7.96
CA LYS A 117 1.21 18.41 8.27
C LYS A 117 0.69 17.94 9.61
#